data_25e31dc814bf4dca9c9166ca2fe1bc74
#
_entry.id   25e31dc814bf4dca9c9166ca2fe1bc74
#
_cell.length_a   1.000
_cell.length_b   1.000
_cell.length_c   1.000
_cell.angle_alpha   90.00
_cell.angle_beta   90.00
_cell.angle_gamma   90.00
#
_symmetry.space_group_name_H-M   'P 1'
#
loop_
_entity.id
_entity.type
_entity.pdbx_description
1 polymer ?
#
loop_
_entity_poly.entity_id
_entity_poly.type
_entity_poly.pdbx_seq_one_letter_code
_entity_poly.pdbx_strand_id
1 'polypeptide(L)'
;MSQKERKRKMVSLLELTLQLSRASDMVSPELNHHQRLVAYIAFNLGEELCFDEKKLNEVSVAAILHDVGGLSMQERIKVLKFEAINPHQHARIGWLLLKDYREFAEIARIIKFHHVDWNRGGGLRFCGETVMPESHLIHLSDRIATLISRDDKIINQKDQIFKKIASASGRKFNPDYVKAFEKLKEKEFFWYDLESISNGRRYYKKINFKDQCLGIDELIGITKLYARVIDFRSNFTAVHSEGVSAVANRLAQHLSCDELTCKKIQAAGYIHDIGKLSVPTEILEKPSALTPEEFAVMKKHTYHTYVLLNQVQGLEEVNEYAAMHHERLDGSGYPFKLTGKELSLGARIMAVADIFTAVTENRPYRKGMQKDQVIMILKNMALDEKIDAGIVENLITNYLDINIVRINAQKKARTRYVDFAKLLV
;
A
#
# COMPACT_ATOMS: atom_id res chain seq x y z
N MET A 1 -29.36 -13.09 8.05
CA MET A 1 -28.57 -11.85 7.95
C MET A 1 -29.30 -10.85 7.08
N SER A 2 -29.62 -9.66 7.60
CA SER A 2 -30.28 -8.59 6.85
C SER A 2 -29.34 -8.02 5.76
N GLN A 3 -29.90 -7.40 4.70
CA GLN A 3 -29.09 -6.69 3.69
C GLN A 3 -28.16 -5.63 4.31
N LYS A 4 -28.56 -5.03 5.44
CA LYS A 4 -27.74 -4.09 6.23
C LYS A 4 -26.54 -4.77 6.91
N GLU A 5 -26.70 -6.00 7.38
CA GLU A 5 -25.61 -6.79 8.00
C GLU A 5 -24.65 -7.35 6.95
N ARG A 6 -25.16 -7.72 5.74
CA ARG A 6 -24.29 -8.06 4.59
C ARG A 6 -23.43 -6.87 4.14
N LYS A 7 -23.99 -5.67 4.06
CA LYS A 7 -23.24 -4.44 3.70
C LYS A 7 -22.20 -4.05 4.76
N ARG A 8 -22.40 -4.37 6.05
CA ARG A 8 -21.43 -4.12 7.13
C ARG A 8 -20.19 -5.03 7.10
N LYS A 9 -20.22 -6.13 6.34
CA LYS A 9 -19.11 -7.10 6.23
C LYS A 9 -18.30 -6.98 4.92
N MET A 10 -18.58 -6.01 4.08
CA MET A 10 -17.89 -5.80 2.81
C MET A 10 -16.89 -4.66 2.97
N VAL A 11 -15.65 -4.90 2.54
CA VAL A 11 -14.53 -3.97 2.65
C VAL A 11 -14.54 -3.01 1.44
N SER A 12 -14.45 -1.71 1.69
CA SER A 12 -14.33 -0.72 0.62
C SER A 12 -12.94 -0.78 -0.03
N LEU A 13 -12.90 -1.01 -1.35
CA LEU A 13 -11.65 -0.95 -2.13
C LEU A 13 -11.01 0.43 -2.03
N LEU A 14 -11.80 1.51 -2.08
CA LEU A 14 -11.30 2.87 -1.95
C LEU A 14 -10.64 3.10 -0.60
N GLU A 15 -11.34 2.76 0.52
CA GLU A 15 -10.78 2.95 1.86
C GLU A 15 -9.46 2.20 2.01
N LEU A 16 -9.40 0.96 1.53
CA LEU A 16 -8.18 0.15 1.58
C LEU A 16 -7.05 0.76 0.72
N THR A 17 -7.37 1.24 -0.49
CA THR A 17 -6.42 1.91 -1.39
C THR A 17 -5.87 3.20 -0.79
N LEU A 18 -6.72 3.97 -0.10
CA LEU A 18 -6.30 5.15 0.63
C LEU A 18 -5.30 4.84 1.75
N GLN A 19 -5.44 3.69 2.42
CA GLN A 19 -4.47 3.32 3.46
C GLN A 19 -3.12 2.91 2.88
N LEU A 20 -3.08 2.26 1.71
CA LEU A 20 -1.83 1.99 1.01
C LEU A 20 -1.10 3.29 0.62
N SER A 21 -1.83 4.24 0.04
CA SER A 21 -1.31 5.56 -0.30
C SER A 21 -0.79 6.28 0.95
N ARG A 22 -1.57 6.28 2.04
CA ARG A 22 -1.18 6.90 3.30
C ARG A 22 0.08 6.27 3.91
N ALA A 23 0.19 4.93 3.88
CA ALA A 23 1.38 4.23 4.36
C ALA A 23 2.63 4.70 3.59
N SER A 24 2.49 4.87 2.29
CA SER A 24 3.55 5.35 1.40
C SER A 24 3.97 6.79 1.71
N ASP A 25 3.03 7.68 2.05
CA ASP A 25 3.29 9.07 2.38
C ASP A 25 3.94 9.26 3.76
N MET A 26 3.75 8.32 4.69
CA MET A 26 4.28 8.42 6.06
C MET A 26 5.82 8.35 6.16
N VAL A 27 6.49 7.97 5.08
CA VAL A 27 7.96 7.84 5.02
C VAL A 27 8.69 9.17 5.14
N SER A 28 8.13 10.24 4.55
CA SER A 28 8.77 11.56 4.55
C SER A 28 7.74 12.67 4.73
N PRO A 29 8.06 13.71 5.52
CA PRO A 29 7.22 14.89 5.64
C PRO A 29 6.95 15.58 4.30
N GLU A 30 7.90 15.52 3.35
CA GLU A 30 7.78 16.13 2.01
C GLU A 30 6.72 15.43 1.17
N LEU A 31 6.57 14.11 1.35
CA LEU A 31 5.55 13.31 0.66
C LEU A 31 4.17 13.36 1.32
N ASN A 32 4.10 13.88 2.55
CA ASN A 32 2.89 13.81 3.36
C ASN A 32 1.70 14.47 2.65
N HIS A 33 0.68 13.67 2.38
CA HIS A 33 -0.56 14.04 1.69
C HIS A 33 -0.45 14.36 0.18
N HIS A 34 0.70 14.16 -0.48
CA HIS A 34 0.87 14.46 -1.90
C HIS A 34 -0.19 13.77 -2.77
N GLN A 35 -0.33 12.45 -2.68
CA GLN A 35 -1.30 11.71 -3.49
C GLN A 35 -2.75 12.15 -3.24
N ARG A 36 -3.06 12.59 -2.00
CA ARG A 36 -4.40 13.11 -1.68
C ARG A 36 -4.64 14.49 -2.31
N LEU A 37 -3.61 15.34 -2.31
CA LEU A 37 -3.68 16.64 -3.01
C LEU A 37 -3.90 16.42 -4.49
N VAL A 38 -3.12 15.52 -5.12
CA VAL A 38 -3.27 15.18 -6.54
C VAL A 38 -4.67 14.65 -6.83
N ALA A 39 -5.20 13.75 -6.01
CA ALA A 39 -6.53 13.17 -6.17
C ALA A 39 -7.64 14.24 -6.01
N TYR A 40 -7.51 15.13 -5.04
CA TYR A 40 -8.45 16.25 -4.86
C TYR A 40 -8.45 17.20 -6.05
N ILE A 41 -7.29 17.57 -6.55
CA ILE A 41 -7.13 18.44 -7.72
C ILE A 41 -7.71 17.77 -8.96
N ALA A 42 -7.35 16.50 -9.21
CA ALA A 42 -7.82 15.73 -10.36
C ALA A 42 -9.34 15.56 -10.38
N PHE A 43 -9.95 15.30 -9.21
CA PHE A 43 -11.40 15.20 -9.07
C PHE A 43 -12.09 16.53 -9.44
N ASN A 44 -11.66 17.66 -8.85
CA ASN A 44 -12.27 18.95 -9.09
C ASN A 44 -12.07 19.43 -10.55
N LEU A 45 -10.90 19.17 -11.15
CA LEU A 45 -10.68 19.41 -12.57
C LEU A 45 -11.58 18.53 -13.45
N GLY A 46 -11.78 17.27 -13.09
CA GLY A 46 -12.71 16.38 -13.79
C GLY A 46 -14.16 16.87 -13.71
N GLU A 47 -14.60 17.43 -12.57
CA GLU A 47 -15.91 18.09 -12.44
C GLU A 47 -16.02 19.31 -13.38
N GLU A 48 -15.00 20.17 -13.44
CA GLU A 48 -14.97 21.32 -14.38
C GLU A 48 -14.98 20.91 -15.86
N LEU A 49 -14.45 19.72 -16.16
CA LEU A 49 -14.42 19.11 -17.49
C LEU A 49 -15.68 18.27 -17.78
N CYS A 50 -16.65 18.28 -16.88
CA CYS A 50 -17.91 17.53 -16.99
C CYS A 50 -17.68 16.01 -17.19
N PHE A 51 -16.69 15.43 -16.53
CA PHE A 51 -16.50 13.98 -16.52
C PHE A 51 -17.69 13.30 -15.83
N ASP A 52 -18.13 12.16 -16.37
CA ASP A 52 -19.12 11.33 -15.73
C ASP A 52 -18.59 10.69 -14.41
N GLU A 53 -19.50 10.17 -13.60
CA GLU A 53 -19.18 9.59 -12.30
C GLU A 53 -18.11 8.46 -12.40
N LYS A 54 -18.16 7.63 -13.45
CA LYS A 54 -17.21 6.56 -13.68
C LYS A 54 -15.81 7.10 -13.90
N LYS A 55 -15.65 8.08 -14.80
CA LYS A 55 -14.35 8.72 -15.08
C LYS A 55 -13.81 9.47 -13.89
N LEU A 56 -14.65 10.17 -13.12
CA LEU A 56 -14.26 10.86 -11.89
C LEU A 56 -13.68 9.86 -10.87
N ASN A 57 -14.31 8.68 -10.73
CA ASN A 57 -13.82 7.63 -9.86
C ASN A 57 -12.49 7.05 -10.36
N GLU A 58 -12.37 6.72 -11.65
CA GLU A 58 -11.14 6.19 -12.24
C GLU A 58 -9.95 7.15 -12.08
N VAL A 59 -10.16 8.43 -12.39
CA VAL A 59 -9.15 9.49 -12.22
C VAL A 59 -8.74 9.64 -10.75
N SER A 60 -9.70 9.63 -9.85
CA SER A 60 -9.41 9.79 -8.41
C SER A 60 -8.56 8.65 -7.86
N VAL A 61 -8.90 7.39 -8.21
CA VAL A 61 -8.09 6.24 -7.78
C VAL A 61 -6.75 6.22 -8.47
N ALA A 62 -6.69 6.57 -9.77
CA ALA A 62 -5.42 6.71 -10.48
C ALA A 62 -4.52 7.74 -9.80
N ALA A 63 -5.07 8.88 -9.39
CA ALA A 63 -4.35 9.92 -8.67
C ALA A 63 -3.85 9.47 -7.29
N ILE A 64 -4.64 8.66 -6.55
CA ILE A 64 -4.23 8.07 -5.27
C ILE A 64 -3.05 7.10 -5.44
N LEU A 65 -2.98 6.39 -6.58
CA LEU A 65 -2.02 5.32 -6.83
C LEU A 65 -0.93 5.71 -7.84
N HIS A 66 -0.91 6.93 -8.39
CA HIS A 66 -0.05 7.29 -9.52
C HIS A 66 1.43 7.00 -9.25
N ASP A 67 1.88 7.21 -8.02
CA ASP A 67 3.26 7.01 -7.57
C ASP A 67 3.50 5.63 -6.88
N VAL A 68 2.55 4.69 -6.98
CA VAL A 68 2.70 3.37 -6.36
C VAL A 68 3.94 2.60 -6.84
N GLY A 69 4.43 2.94 -8.04
CA GLY A 69 5.66 2.38 -8.61
C GLY A 69 6.95 3.06 -8.15
N GLY A 70 6.89 4.15 -7.39
CA GLY A 70 8.04 4.73 -6.71
C GLY A 70 8.44 3.88 -5.51
N LEU A 71 9.29 2.87 -5.75
CA LEU A 71 9.61 1.85 -4.74
C LEU A 71 10.57 2.37 -3.67
N SER A 72 11.40 3.38 -3.98
CA SER A 72 12.31 4.00 -3.01
C SER A 72 11.88 5.42 -2.64
N MET A 73 12.26 5.87 -1.43
CA MET A 73 12.04 7.24 -0.99
C MET A 73 12.74 8.24 -1.91
N GLN A 74 13.97 7.92 -2.34
CA GLN A 74 14.73 8.79 -3.24
C GLN A 74 14.06 8.96 -4.61
N GLU A 75 13.45 7.91 -5.17
CA GLU A 75 12.68 8.01 -6.41
C GLU A 75 11.46 8.91 -6.23
N ARG A 76 10.71 8.76 -5.13
CA ARG A 76 9.53 9.57 -4.83
C ARG A 76 9.86 11.06 -4.66
N ILE A 77 10.92 11.39 -3.93
CA ILE A 77 11.37 12.79 -3.77
C ILE A 77 11.81 13.40 -5.11
N LYS A 78 12.47 12.61 -5.99
CA LYS A 78 12.88 13.10 -7.32
C LYS A 78 11.70 13.47 -8.20
N VAL A 79 10.58 12.77 -8.13
CA VAL A 79 9.39 13.05 -8.95
C VAL A 79 8.56 14.23 -8.44
N LEU A 80 8.74 14.67 -7.19
CA LEU A 80 8.11 15.90 -6.66
C LEU A 80 8.67 17.18 -7.29
N LYS A 81 9.79 17.13 -8.00
CA LYS A 81 10.31 18.30 -8.71
C LYS A 81 9.45 18.60 -9.92
N PHE A 82 9.17 19.87 -10.19
CA PHE A 82 8.38 20.31 -11.37
C PHE A 82 8.97 19.79 -12.69
N GLU A 83 10.29 19.70 -12.78
CA GLU A 83 11.06 19.05 -13.84
C GLU A 83 11.66 17.75 -13.31
N ALA A 84 10.86 16.66 -13.34
CA ALA A 84 11.29 15.35 -12.85
C ALA A 84 12.31 14.70 -13.79
N ILE A 85 13.34 14.06 -13.22
CA ILE A 85 14.35 13.32 -13.99
C ILE A 85 13.86 11.88 -14.16
N ASN A 86 13.74 11.39 -15.40
CA ASN A 86 13.28 10.05 -15.76
C ASN A 86 11.92 9.65 -15.14
N PRO A 87 10.85 10.47 -15.35
CA PRO A 87 9.58 10.26 -14.66
C PRO A 87 8.79 9.04 -15.15
N HIS A 88 9.12 8.48 -16.31
CA HIS A 88 8.36 7.38 -16.91
C HIS A 88 8.62 6.02 -16.24
N GLN A 89 9.73 5.85 -15.51
CA GLN A 89 10.11 4.58 -14.92
C GLN A 89 9.12 4.16 -13.84
N HIS A 90 8.85 5.01 -12.84
CA HIS A 90 7.91 4.66 -11.78
C HIS A 90 6.47 4.53 -12.30
N ALA A 91 6.07 5.32 -13.30
CA ALA A 91 4.77 5.18 -13.95
C ALA A 91 4.60 3.79 -14.59
N ARG A 92 5.65 3.30 -15.31
CA ARG A 92 5.68 1.96 -15.88
C ARG A 92 5.65 0.87 -14.80
N ILE A 93 6.38 1.04 -13.70
CA ILE A 93 6.38 0.13 -12.56
C ILE A 93 4.98 0.06 -11.94
N GLY A 94 4.35 1.21 -11.71
CA GLY A 94 2.98 1.29 -11.19
C GLY A 94 1.98 0.52 -12.08
N TRP A 95 2.07 0.70 -13.39
CA TRP A 95 1.28 -0.08 -14.35
C TRP A 95 1.54 -1.58 -14.23
N LEU A 96 2.79 -2.02 -14.18
CA LEU A 96 3.15 -3.43 -14.07
C LEU A 96 2.66 -4.08 -12.77
N LEU A 97 2.59 -3.33 -11.67
CA LEU A 97 2.05 -3.80 -10.40
C LEU A 97 0.53 -4.01 -10.44
N LEU A 98 -0.19 -3.13 -11.16
CA LEU A 98 -1.65 -3.04 -11.10
C LEU A 98 -2.38 -3.74 -12.26
N LYS A 99 -1.77 -3.85 -13.44
CA LYS A 99 -2.44 -4.26 -14.69
C LYS A 99 -3.13 -5.63 -14.67
N ASP A 100 -2.63 -6.55 -13.84
CA ASP A 100 -3.14 -7.92 -13.76
C ASP A 100 -4.32 -8.06 -12.77
N TYR A 101 -4.70 -6.97 -12.09
CA TYR A 101 -5.83 -6.92 -11.17
C TYR A 101 -7.03 -6.26 -11.85
N ARG A 102 -8.12 -7.00 -11.96
CA ARG A 102 -9.33 -6.55 -12.65
C ARG A 102 -9.82 -5.20 -12.17
N GLU A 103 -9.78 -4.98 -10.86
CA GLU A 103 -10.25 -3.77 -10.18
C GLU A 103 -9.40 -2.53 -10.55
N PHE A 104 -8.16 -2.74 -10.99
CA PHE A 104 -7.21 -1.67 -11.31
C PHE A 104 -6.79 -1.62 -12.78
N ALA A 105 -7.34 -2.44 -13.67
CA ALA A 105 -6.87 -2.56 -15.04
C ALA A 105 -6.92 -1.22 -15.82
N GLU A 106 -8.04 -0.50 -15.77
CA GLU A 106 -8.15 0.83 -16.42
C GLU A 106 -7.31 1.88 -15.70
N ILE A 107 -7.29 1.86 -14.37
CA ILE A 107 -6.47 2.74 -13.54
C ILE A 107 -4.99 2.57 -13.86
N ALA A 108 -4.53 1.34 -14.04
CA ALA A 108 -3.16 1.04 -14.43
C ALA A 108 -2.78 1.68 -15.77
N ARG A 109 -3.71 1.68 -16.76
CA ARG A 109 -3.50 2.33 -18.06
C ARG A 109 -3.35 3.84 -17.94
N ILE A 110 -4.14 4.47 -17.07
CA ILE A 110 -4.02 5.90 -16.78
C ILE A 110 -2.65 6.20 -16.14
N ILE A 111 -2.25 5.41 -15.14
CA ILE A 111 -0.99 5.58 -14.41
C ILE A 111 0.21 5.41 -15.33
N LYS A 112 0.17 4.48 -16.28
CA LYS A 112 1.29 4.17 -17.19
C LYS A 112 1.89 5.40 -17.85
N PHE A 113 1.06 6.40 -18.17
CA PHE A 113 1.43 7.53 -19.00
C PHE A 113 1.22 8.90 -18.31
N HIS A 114 1.07 8.91 -16.99
CA HIS A 114 0.75 10.15 -16.24
C HIS A 114 1.85 11.21 -16.25
N HIS A 115 3.00 10.96 -16.85
CA HIS A 115 4.07 11.94 -17.07
C HIS A 115 4.31 12.28 -18.55
N VAL A 116 3.45 11.81 -19.44
CA VAL A 116 3.58 12.15 -20.86
C VAL A 116 3.15 13.60 -21.09
N ASP A 117 4.04 14.42 -21.63
CA ASP A 117 3.73 15.80 -22.03
C ASP A 117 2.67 15.84 -23.14
N TRP A 118 1.81 16.85 -23.12
CA TRP A 118 0.77 17.05 -24.14
C TRP A 118 1.35 17.26 -25.56
N ASN A 119 2.47 17.98 -25.67
CA ASN A 119 3.22 18.20 -26.91
C ASN A 119 2.32 18.58 -28.09
N ARG A 120 1.48 19.63 -27.93
CA ARG A 120 0.55 20.12 -28.95
C ARG A 120 -0.38 19.04 -29.54
N GLY A 121 -0.78 18.07 -28.74
CA GLY A 121 -1.58 16.91 -29.11
C GLY A 121 -0.78 15.69 -29.55
N GLY A 122 0.54 15.80 -29.75
CA GLY A 122 1.42 14.68 -30.05
C GLY A 122 1.51 13.66 -28.90
N GLY A 123 1.26 14.11 -27.66
CA GLY A 123 1.24 13.28 -26.46
C GLY A 123 0.05 12.32 -26.34
N LEU A 124 -0.90 12.35 -27.27
CA LEU A 124 -1.97 11.34 -27.37
C LEU A 124 -1.42 9.95 -27.79
N ARG A 125 -0.17 9.88 -28.25
CA ARG A 125 0.56 8.65 -28.50
C ARG A 125 1.96 8.73 -27.90
N PHE A 126 2.38 7.66 -27.22
CA PHE A 126 3.72 7.56 -26.66
C PHE A 126 4.26 6.13 -26.83
N CYS A 127 5.47 6.00 -27.37
CA CYS A 127 6.09 4.71 -27.69
C CYS A 127 5.17 3.75 -28.48
N GLY A 128 4.38 4.29 -29.43
CA GLY A 128 3.46 3.48 -30.27
C GLY A 128 2.10 3.17 -29.63
N GLU A 129 1.91 3.47 -28.35
CA GLU A 129 0.65 3.21 -27.61
C GLU A 129 -0.21 4.49 -27.51
N THR A 130 -1.52 4.30 -27.35
CA THR A 130 -2.47 5.40 -27.10
C THR A 130 -2.40 5.81 -25.64
N VAL A 131 -2.22 7.10 -25.40
CA VAL A 131 -2.25 7.71 -24.05
C VAL A 131 -3.69 8.12 -23.73
N MET A 132 -4.18 7.71 -22.57
CA MET A 132 -5.52 8.09 -22.12
C MET A 132 -5.59 9.58 -21.77
N PRO A 133 -6.65 10.31 -22.13
CA PRO A 133 -6.82 11.72 -21.74
C PRO A 133 -6.66 11.94 -20.23
N GLU A 134 -7.16 11.00 -19.42
CA GLU A 134 -7.08 11.00 -17.97
C GLU A 134 -5.62 11.02 -17.46
N SER A 135 -4.67 10.42 -18.20
CA SER A 135 -3.23 10.49 -17.87
C SER A 135 -2.70 11.92 -17.87
N HIS A 136 -3.12 12.73 -18.85
CA HIS A 136 -2.75 14.14 -18.93
C HIS A 136 -3.40 14.97 -17.81
N LEU A 137 -4.59 14.56 -17.33
CA LEU A 137 -5.23 15.22 -16.19
C LEU A 137 -4.47 14.93 -14.89
N ILE A 138 -4.04 13.69 -14.69
CA ILE A 138 -3.17 13.33 -13.55
C ILE A 138 -1.86 14.13 -13.63
N HIS A 139 -1.23 14.23 -14.83
CA HIS A 139 -0.02 15.00 -15.01
C HIS A 139 -0.18 16.46 -14.56
N LEU A 140 -1.25 17.13 -15.00
CA LEU A 140 -1.53 18.50 -14.57
C LEU A 140 -1.76 18.58 -13.06
N SER A 141 -2.57 17.70 -12.51
CA SER A 141 -2.93 17.67 -11.08
C SER A 141 -1.71 17.46 -10.19
N ASP A 142 -0.84 16.54 -10.57
CA ASP A 142 0.42 16.27 -9.90
C ASP A 142 1.33 17.50 -9.93
N ARG A 143 1.51 18.14 -11.09
CA ARG A 143 2.34 19.34 -11.18
C ARG A 143 1.75 20.55 -10.42
N ILE A 144 0.43 20.68 -10.32
CA ILE A 144 -0.20 21.68 -9.43
C ILE A 144 0.14 21.36 -7.97
N ALA A 145 -0.02 20.11 -7.55
CA ALA A 145 0.26 19.68 -6.17
C ALA A 145 1.74 19.91 -5.76
N THR A 146 2.69 19.67 -6.70
CA THR A 146 4.13 19.87 -6.45
C THR A 146 4.54 21.35 -6.36
N LEU A 147 3.72 22.26 -6.83
CA LEU A 147 3.97 23.72 -6.72
C LEU A 147 3.47 24.31 -5.41
N ILE A 148 2.65 23.57 -4.63
CA ILE A 148 2.12 24.03 -3.36
C ILE A 148 3.24 23.97 -2.30
N SER A 149 3.69 25.16 -1.83
CA SER A 149 4.58 25.27 -0.68
C SER A 149 3.79 25.22 0.63
N ARG A 150 4.40 24.68 1.66
CA ARG A 150 3.84 24.67 3.03
C ARG A 150 4.29 25.87 3.87
N ASP A 151 5.20 26.67 3.34
CA ASP A 151 5.79 27.82 4.06
C ASP A 151 4.86 29.03 4.07
N ASP A 152 3.80 29.02 3.24
CA ASP A 152 2.80 30.10 3.15
C ASP A 152 1.39 29.51 2.99
N LYS A 153 0.36 30.33 3.30
CA LYS A 153 -1.04 29.93 3.08
C LYS A 153 -1.28 29.57 1.60
N ILE A 154 -1.87 28.43 1.36
CA ILE A 154 -2.04 27.88 0.00
C ILE A 154 -2.81 28.86 -0.89
N ILE A 155 -3.82 29.54 -0.36
CA ILE A 155 -4.62 30.49 -1.12
C ILE A 155 -3.80 31.68 -1.67
N ASN A 156 -2.76 32.10 -0.99
CA ASN A 156 -1.88 33.20 -1.44
C ASN A 156 -1.04 32.81 -2.65
N GLN A 157 -0.87 31.52 -2.89
CA GLN A 157 -0.01 30.99 -3.96
C GLN A 157 -0.76 30.81 -5.30
N LYS A 158 -2.09 30.98 -5.32
CA LYS A 158 -2.96 30.61 -6.45
C LYS A 158 -2.52 31.19 -7.79
N ASP A 159 -2.18 32.48 -7.81
CA ASP A 159 -1.82 33.17 -9.07
C ASP A 159 -0.42 32.80 -9.53
N GLN A 160 0.53 32.57 -8.62
CA GLN A 160 1.87 32.14 -8.97
C GLN A 160 1.84 30.70 -9.50
N ILE A 161 1.07 29.79 -8.88
CA ILE A 161 0.87 28.43 -9.36
C ILE A 161 0.25 28.45 -10.75
N PHE A 162 -0.83 29.22 -10.94
CA PHE A 162 -1.49 29.31 -12.24
C PHE A 162 -0.55 29.88 -13.32
N LYS A 163 0.18 30.95 -13.06
CA LYS A 163 1.16 31.51 -13.97
C LYS A 163 2.19 30.50 -14.46
N LYS A 164 2.71 29.65 -13.52
CA LYS A 164 3.66 28.60 -13.85
C LYS A 164 3.03 27.51 -14.72
N ILE A 165 1.81 27.07 -14.41
CA ILE A 165 1.07 26.09 -15.20
C ILE A 165 0.72 26.64 -16.60
N ALA A 166 0.19 27.86 -16.69
CA ALA A 166 -0.20 28.49 -17.93
C ALA A 166 0.99 28.69 -18.90
N SER A 167 2.18 29.00 -18.38
CA SER A 167 3.41 29.11 -19.18
C SER A 167 3.83 27.81 -19.87
N ALA A 168 3.31 26.64 -19.43
CA ALA A 168 3.59 25.33 -20.02
C ALA A 168 2.37 24.76 -20.79
N SER A 169 1.30 25.54 -20.94
CA SER A 169 0.10 25.19 -21.73
C SER A 169 0.45 24.87 -23.19
N GLY A 170 -0.20 23.85 -23.76
CA GLY A 170 0.05 23.40 -25.13
C GLY A 170 1.34 22.59 -25.30
N ARG A 171 2.36 22.83 -24.50
CA ARG A 171 3.61 22.05 -24.50
C ARG A 171 3.52 20.89 -23.50
N LYS A 172 3.46 21.19 -22.22
CA LYS A 172 3.42 20.19 -21.14
C LYS A 172 1.99 19.75 -20.83
N PHE A 173 1.06 20.67 -20.80
CA PHE A 173 -0.33 20.43 -20.39
C PHE A 173 -1.32 20.67 -21.53
N ASN A 174 -2.42 19.90 -21.52
CA ASN A 174 -3.55 20.12 -22.42
C ASN A 174 -4.16 21.51 -22.15
N PRO A 175 -4.30 22.39 -23.21
CA PRO A 175 -4.85 23.73 -23.05
C PRO A 175 -6.26 23.77 -22.45
N ASP A 176 -7.11 22.78 -22.75
CA ASP A 176 -8.47 22.75 -22.20
C ASP A 176 -8.47 22.41 -20.70
N TYR A 177 -7.52 21.60 -20.24
CA TYR A 177 -7.35 21.32 -18.81
C TYR A 177 -6.78 22.53 -18.07
N VAL A 178 -5.89 23.30 -18.72
CA VAL A 178 -5.39 24.55 -18.14
C VAL A 178 -6.51 25.60 -18.03
N LYS A 179 -7.43 25.69 -19.03
CA LYS A 179 -8.63 26.56 -18.93
C LYS A 179 -9.57 26.10 -17.81
N ALA A 180 -9.75 24.78 -17.60
CA ALA A 180 -10.53 24.27 -16.49
C ALA A 180 -9.89 24.66 -15.14
N PHE A 181 -8.56 24.58 -15.04
CA PHE A 181 -7.85 25.03 -13.85
C PHE A 181 -7.96 26.55 -13.63
N GLU A 182 -7.95 27.37 -14.68
CA GLU A 182 -8.18 28.81 -14.60
C GLU A 182 -9.52 29.16 -13.95
N LYS A 183 -10.59 28.43 -14.31
CA LYS A 183 -11.91 28.57 -13.68
C LYS A 183 -11.90 28.10 -12.23
N LEU A 184 -11.25 26.95 -11.97
CA LEU A 184 -11.20 26.35 -10.65
C LEU A 184 -10.41 27.21 -9.65
N LYS A 185 -9.32 27.87 -10.08
CA LYS A 185 -8.48 28.70 -9.21
C LYS A 185 -9.23 29.90 -8.61
N GLU A 186 -10.29 30.38 -9.27
CA GLU A 186 -11.11 31.46 -8.75
C GLU A 186 -12.08 31.03 -7.64
N LYS A 187 -12.22 29.73 -7.42
CA LYS A 187 -13.09 29.17 -6.39
C LYS A 187 -12.31 29.03 -5.08
N GLU A 188 -12.54 29.90 -4.11
CA GLU A 188 -11.79 29.93 -2.84
C GLU A 188 -11.87 28.62 -2.06
N PHE A 189 -13.04 27.93 -2.09
CA PHE A 189 -13.22 26.65 -1.40
C PHE A 189 -12.18 25.61 -1.85
N PHE A 190 -11.75 25.64 -3.11
CA PHE A 190 -10.74 24.71 -3.64
C PHE A 190 -9.41 24.82 -2.87
N TRP A 191 -8.97 26.06 -2.61
CA TRP A 191 -7.73 26.33 -1.88
C TRP A 191 -7.84 26.04 -0.39
N TYR A 192 -9.00 26.36 0.22
CA TYR A 192 -9.26 26.05 1.63
C TYR A 192 -9.35 24.54 1.88
N ASP A 193 -9.94 23.78 0.95
CA ASP A 193 -9.97 22.32 1.04
C ASP A 193 -8.56 21.72 0.87
N LEU A 194 -7.70 22.28 0.00
CA LEU A 194 -6.31 21.86 -0.13
C LEU A 194 -5.52 22.08 1.18
N GLU A 195 -5.74 23.19 1.89
CA GLU A 195 -5.17 23.40 3.24
C GLU A 195 -5.70 22.37 4.26
N SER A 196 -6.96 21.99 4.13
CA SER A 196 -7.65 21.11 5.08
C SER A 196 -7.52 19.63 4.74
N ILE A 197 -6.84 19.25 3.65
CA ILE A 197 -6.87 17.89 3.11
C ILE A 197 -6.24 16.85 4.03
N SER A 198 -5.43 17.28 4.99
CA SER A 198 -4.99 16.42 6.09
C SER A 198 -6.16 15.82 6.90
N ASN A 199 -7.31 16.50 6.87
CA ASN A 199 -8.56 16.09 7.51
C ASN A 199 -9.54 15.38 6.55
N GLY A 200 -9.19 15.14 5.33
CA GLY A 200 -9.73 14.51 4.11
C GLY A 200 -11.08 13.77 4.11
N ARG A 201 -11.84 13.72 5.22
CA ARG A 201 -13.15 13.06 5.29
C ARG A 201 -14.21 13.65 4.33
N ARG A 202 -14.09 14.95 3.99
CA ARG A 202 -15.10 15.65 3.15
C ARG A 202 -14.99 15.29 1.68
N TYR A 203 -13.77 15.16 1.18
CA TYR A 203 -13.48 14.82 -0.21
C TYR A 203 -13.89 13.39 -0.56
N TYR A 204 -13.50 12.42 0.26
CA TYR A 204 -13.77 11.00 -0.02
C TYR A 204 -15.25 10.60 0.04
N LYS A 205 -16.11 11.40 0.69
CA LYS A 205 -17.56 11.20 0.63
C LYS A 205 -18.17 11.48 -0.74
N LYS A 206 -17.51 12.26 -1.61
CA LYS A 206 -17.96 12.53 -2.98
C LYS A 206 -17.57 11.41 -3.95
N ILE A 207 -16.45 10.72 -3.71
CA ILE A 207 -16.03 9.58 -4.53
C ILE A 207 -16.96 8.40 -4.21
N ASN A 208 -17.89 8.13 -5.12
CA ASN A 208 -18.95 7.16 -4.91
C ASN A 208 -18.53 5.76 -5.42
N PHE A 209 -17.63 5.08 -4.70
CA PHE A 209 -17.28 3.67 -4.95
C PHE A 209 -18.38 2.71 -4.45
N LYS A 210 -19.67 3.10 -4.55
CA LYS A 210 -20.79 2.30 -4.02
C LYS A 210 -20.80 0.86 -4.49
N ASP A 211 -20.22 0.58 -5.65
CA ASP A 211 -20.29 -0.73 -6.30
C ASP A 211 -19.04 -1.59 -6.16
N GLN A 212 -17.96 -1.07 -5.52
CA GLN A 212 -16.71 -1.82 -5.33
C GLN A 212 -16.45 -2.17 -3.86
N CYS A 213 -17.39 -2.91 -3.30
CA CYS A 213 -17.15 -3.58 -2.01
C CYS A 213 -16.56 -4.96 -2.28
N LEU A 214 -15.46 -5.25 -1.63
CA LEU A 214 -14.70 -6.50 -1.78
C LEU A 214 -15.35 -7.62 -0.94
N GLY A 215 -15.58 -8.76 -1.56
CA GLY A 215 -15.75 -10.02 -0.85
C GLY A 215 -14.41 -10.54 -0.32
N ILE A 216 -14.45 -11.60 0.49
CA ILE A 216 -13.22 -12.11 1.14
C ILE A 216 -12.15 -12.60 0.12
N ASP A 217 -12.55 -13.18 -1.00
CA ASP A 217 -11.61 -13.67 -2.01
C ASP A 217 -10.97 -12.52 -2.80
N GLU A 218 -11.75 -11.48 -3.10
CA GLU A 218 -11.25 -10.24 -3.70
C GLU A 218 -10.32 -9.50 -2.73
N LEU A 219 -10.66 -9.44 -1.44
CA LEU A 219 -9.81 -8.88 -0.39
C LEU A 219 -8.45 -9.58 -0.35
N ILE A 220 -8.40 -10.91 -0.41
CA ILE A 220 -7.16 -11.68 -0.50
C ILE A 220 -6.35 -11.26 -1.74
N GLY A 221 -6.99 -11.09 -2.88
CA GLY A 221 -6.35 -10.61 -4.10
C GLY A 221 -5.70 -9.23 -3.92
N ILE A 222 -6.42 -8.27 -3.34
CA ILE A 222 -5.93 -6.91 -3.11
C ILE A 222 -4.86 -6.85 -2.02
N THR A 223 -5.03 -7.58 -0.92
CA THR A 223 -3.99 -7.64 0.14
C THR A 223 -2.70 -8.28 -0.38
N LYS A 224 -2.80 -9.25 -1.29
CA LYS A 224 -1.65 -9.83 -1.99
C LYS A 224 -0.96 -8.83 -2.93
N LEU A 225 -1.70 -7.97 -3.63
CA LEU A 225 -1.11 -6.86 -4.38
C LEU A 225 -0.32 -5.92 -3.44
N TYR A 226 -0.91 -5.57 -2.29
CA TYR A 226 -0.26 -4.69 -1.32
C TYR A 226 1.01 -5.32 -0.73
N ALA A 227 0.97 -6.62 -0.43
CA ALA A 227 2.18 -7.36 -0.06
C ALA A 227 3.31 -7.18 -1.10
N ARG A 228 2.98 -7.22 -2.41
CA ARG A 228 3.97 -6.99 -3.47
C ARG A 228 4.53 -5.56 -3.43
N VAL A 229 3.69 -4.54 -3.22
CA VAL A 229 4.15 -3.15 -3.11
C VAL A 229 5.08 -2.98 -1.91
N ILE A 230 4.77 -3.64 -0.79
CA ILE A 230 5.58 -3.62 0.43
C ILE A 230 6.89 -4.37 0.21
N ASP A 231 6.79 -5.59 -0.28
CA ASP A 231 7.91 -6.52 -0.41
C ASP A 231 8.90 -6.10 -1.51
N PHE A 232 8.42 -5.49 -2.61
CA PHE A 232 9.30 -5.02 -3.69
C PHE A 232 10.10 -3.77 -3.33
N ARG A 233 9.75 -3.10 -2.22
CA ARG A 233 10.52 -1.99 -1.69
C ARG A 233 11.87 -2.43 -1.12
N SER A 234 11.97 -3.69 -0.67
CA SER A 234 13.19 -4.28 -0.14
C SER A 234 13.42 -5.67 -0.73
N ASN A 235 14.63 -5.90 -1.23
CA ASN A 235 15.07 -7.21 -1.72
C ASN A 235 15.00 -8.31 -0.64
N PHE A 236 14.91 -7.91 0.64
CA PHE A 236 14.90 -8.83 1.79
C PHE A 236 13.52 -9.37 2.10
N THR A 237 12.46 -8.66 1.71
CA THR A 237 11.08 -9.00 2.02
C THR A 237 10.29 -9.55 0.83
N ALA A 238 10.89 -9.54 -0.38
CA ALA A 238 10.23 -9.83 -1.67
C ALA A 238 9.39 -11.13 -1.73
N VAL A 239 9.55 -12.05 -0.78
CA VAL A 239 8.82 -13.32 -0.70
C VAL A 239 8.25 -13.61 0.70
N HIS A 240 8.52 -12.72 1.67
CA HIS A 240 8.20 -12.96 3.08
C HIS A 240 6.69 -13.02 3.32
N SER A 241 5.97 -11.99 2.93
CA SER A 241 4.52 -11.88 3.17
C SER A 241 3.73 -13.04 2.52
N GLU A 242 4.16 -13.55 1.35
CA GLU A 242 3.57 -14.74 0.73
C GLU A 242 3.82 -15.99 1.59
N GLY A 243 5.01 -16.11 2.19
CA GLY A 243 5.36 -17.20 3.10
C GLY A 243 4.52 -17.17 4.38
N VAL A 244 4.44 -16.01 5.03
CA VAL A 244 3.66 -15.82 6.27
C VAL A 244 2.18 -16.10 6.02
N SER A 245 1.61 -15.55 4.95
CA SER A 245 0.21 -15.77 4.57
C SER A 245 -0.11 -17.26 4.37
N ALA A 246 0.77 -18.00 3.67
CA ALA A 246 0.58 -19.42 3.41
C ALA A 246 0.69 -20.27 4.68
N VAL A 247 1.67 -19.99 5.54
CA VAL A 247 1.88 -20.67 6.83
C VAL A 247 0.71 -20.40 7.76
N ALA A 248 0.31 -19.15 7.93
CA ALA A 248 -0.76 -18.74 8.83
C ALA A 248 -2.10 -19.39 8.44
N ASN A 249 -2.44 -19.39 7.15
CA ASN A 249 -3.62 -20.07 6.64
C ASN A 249 -3.57 -21.58 6.89
N ARG A 250 -2.42 -22.24 6.64
CA ARG A 250 -2.29 -23.69 6.85
C ARG A 250 -2.37 -24.05 8.34
N LEU A 251 -1.77 -23.25 9.23
CA LEU A 251 -1.91 -23.42 10.68
C LEU A 251 -3.37 -23.28 11.13
N ALA A 252 -4.09 -22.27 10.62
CA ALA A 252 -5.50 -22.07 10.93
C ALA A 252 -6.36 -23.28 10.50
N GLN A 253 -6.07 -23.89 9.35
CA GLN A 253 -6.73 -25.11 8.87
C GLN A 253 -6.45 -26.30 9.81
N HIS A 254 -5.20 -26.53 10.19
CA HIS A 254 -4.83 -27.60 11.14
C HIS A 254 -5.44 -27.40 12.54
N LEU A 255 -5.71 -26.16 12.93
CA LEU A 255 -6.40 -25.80 14.17
C LEU A 255 -7.93 -25.81 14.03
N SER A 256 -8.46 -26.31 12.91
CA SER A 256 -9.90 -26.45 12.65
C SER A 256 -10.67 -25.12 12.68
N CYS A 257 -10.01 -24.00 12.33
CA CYS A 257 -10.71 -22.73 12.10
C CYS A 257 -11.68 -22.87 10.90
N ASP A 258 -12.80 -22.17 10.97
CA ASP A 258 -13.73 -22.12 9.83
C ASP A 258 -13.09 -21.44 8.60
N GLU A 259 -13.67 -21.68 7.40
CA GLU A 259 -13.12 -21.21 6.14
C GLU A 259 -12.97 -19.69 6.09
N LEU A 260 -13.94 -18.94 6.64
CA LEU A 260 -13.90 -17.48 6.64
C LEU A 260 -12.76 -16.95 7.52
N THR A 261 -12.57 -17.56 8.70
CA THR A 261 -11.46 -17.23 9.62
C THR A 261 -10.12 -17.56 8.97
N CYS A 262 -9.96 -18.72 8.30
CA CYS A 262 -8.76 -19.07 7.56
C CYS A 262 -8.43 -18.00 6.47
N LYS A 263 -9.44 -17.56 5.71
CA LYS A 263 -9.28 -16.53 4.68
C LYS A 263 -8.93 -15.16 5.26
N LYS A 264 -9.50 -14.77 6.41
CA LYS A 264 -9.12 -13.52 7.11
C LYS A 264 -7.68 -13.57 7.60
N ILE A 265 -7.23 -14.70 8.18
CA ILE A 265 -5.85 -14.91 8.60
C ILE A 265 -4.91 -14.87 7.38
N GLN A 266 -5.32 -15.43 6.25
CA GLN A 266 -4.57 -15.36 5.01
C GLN A 266 -4.39 -13.91 4.53
N ALA A 267 -5.47 -13.11 4.52
CA ALA A 267 -5.42 -11.70 4.17
C ALA A 267 -4.52 -10.91 5.12
N ALA A 268 -4.62 -11.17 6.44
CA ALA A 268 -3.77 -10.56 7.45
C ALA A 268 -2.28 -10.86 7.20
N GLY A 269 -1.95 -12.11 6.85
CA GLY A 269 -0.58 -12.51 6.52
C GLY A 269 0.02 -11.73 5.35
N TYR A 270 -0.79 -11.34 4.35
CA TYR A 270 -0.32 -10.50 3.26
C TYR A 270 -0.02 -9.05 3.68
N ILE A 271 -0.79 -8.47 4.60
CA ILE A 271 -0.69 -7.04 4.93
C ILE A 271 -0.15 -6.73 6.33
N HIS A 272 0.31 -7.75 7.08
CA HIS A 272 0.80 -7.56 8.46
C HIS A 272 1.90 -6.50 8.54
N ASP A 273 2.68 -6.37 7.50
CA ASP A 273 3.82 -5.48 7.37
C ASP A 273 3.55 -4.18 6.61
N ILE A 274 2.28 -3.80 6.32
CA ILE A 274 1.97 -2.57 5.58
C ILE A 274 2.57 -1.32 6.23
N GLY A 275 2.68 -1.30 7.54
CA GLY A 275 3.33 -0.22 8.29
C GLY A 275 4.82 -0.07 8.01
N LYS A 276 5.50 -1.07 7.44
CA LYS A 276 6.92 -0.98 7.02
C LYS A 276 7.13 0.04 5.89
N LEU A 277 6.07 0.39 5.16
CA LEU A 277 6.12 1.48 4.18
C LEU A 277 6.50 2.83 4.82
N SER A 278 6.28 3.01 6.11
CA SER A 278 6.65 4.21 6.87
C SER A 278 8.06 4.15 7.48
N VAL A 279 8.77 3.02 7.37
CA VAL A 279 10.12 2.86 7.92
C VAL A 279 11.14 3.31 6.87
N PRO A 280 12.14 4.14 7.23
CA PRO A 280 13.22 4.52 6.32
C PRO A 280 13.97 3.30 5.76
N THR A 281 14.30 3.35 4.47
CA THR A 281 14.97 2.23 3.78
C THR A 281 16.31 1.89 4.41
N GLU A 282 17.05 2.89 4.91
CA GLU A 282 18.34 2.76 5.57
C GLU A 282 18.26 1.90 6.84
N ILE A 283 17.12 1.96 7.55
CA ILE A 283 16.85 1.11 8.73
C ILE A 283 16.35 -0.27 8.29
N LEU A 284 15.45 -0.30 7.30
CA LEU A 284 14.83 -1.54 6.82
C LEU A 284 15.87 -2.49 6.18
N GLU A 285 16.84 -1.94 5.43
CA GLU A 285 17.85 -2.68 4.68
C GLU A 285 19.22 -2.71 5.38
N LYS A 286 19.31 -2.28 6.63
CA LYS A 286 20.57 -2.27 7.37
C LYS A 286 21.17 -3.68 7.45
N PRO A 287 22.40 -3.90 6.99
CA PRO A 287 23.01 -5.24 6.96
C PRO A 287 23.52 -5.71 8.34
N SER A 288 23.48 -4.84 9.34
CA SER A 288 23.91 -5.13 10.73
C SER A 288 22.72 -5.06 11.70
N ALA A 289 22.96 -5.42 12.97
CA ALA A 289 21.96 -5.24 14.02
C ALA A 289 21.54 -3.76 14.14
N LEU A 290 20.27 -3.53 14.39
CA LEU A 290 19.72 -2.19 14.64
C LEU A 290 20.17 -1.68 16.02
N THR A 291 20.46 -0.37 16.11
CA THR A 291 20.64 0.27 17.42
C THR A 291 19.30 0.31 18.18
N PRO A 292 19.30 0.59 19.50
CA PRO A 292 18.05 0.73 20.26
C PRO A 292 17.09 1.78 19.65
N GLU A 293 17.62 2.89 19.15
CA GLU A 293 16.87 3.99 18.51
C GLU A 293 16.28 3.54 17.17
N GLU A 294 17.07 2.89 16.32
CA GLU A 294 16.62 2.33 15.05
C GLU A 294 15.59 1.22 15.27
N PHE A 295 15.76 0.39 16.29
CA PHE A 295 14.80 -0.63 16.66
C PHE A 295 13.48 -0.01 17.18
N ALA A 296 13.55 1.12 17.88
CA ALA A 296 12.35 1.87 18.27
C ALA A 296 11.58 2.41 17.05
N VAL A 297 12.29 2.85 16.00
CA VAL A 297 11.67 3.23 14.72
C VAL A 297 11.07 2.00 14.04
N MET A 298 11.79 0.89 13.97
CA MET A 298 11.30 -0.36 13.39
C MET A 298 10.02 -0.85 14.06
N LYS A 299 9.94 -0.83 15.39
CA LYS A 299 8.73 -1.26 16.14
C LYS A 299 7.46 -0.49 15.77
N LYS A 300 7.59 0.75 15.27
CA LYS A 300 6.42 1.55 14.87
C LYS A 300 5.62 0.93 13.74
N HIS A 301 6.20 0.02 12.94
CA HIS A 301 5.46 -0.55 11.81
C HIS A 301 4.18 -1.27 12.25
N THR A 302 4.18 -1.99 13.37
CA THR A 302 2.98 -2.68 13.88
C THR A 302 1.90 -1.68 14.30
N TYR A 303 2.28 -0.61 14.99
CA TYR A 303 1.34 0.47 15.34
C TYR A 303 0.79 1.16 14.08
N HIS A 304 1.63 1.42 13.08
CA HIS A 304 1.19 2.00 11.81
C HIS A 304 0.27 1.04 11.04
N THR A 305 0.55 -0.28 11.05
CA THR A 305 -0.37 -1.29 10.50
C THR A 305 -1.74 -1.17 11.18
N TYR A 306 -1.78 -1.14 12.51
CA TYR A 306 -3.02 -0.97 13.27
C TYR A 306 -3.78 0.29 12.87
N VAL A 307 -3.12 1.46 12.90
CA VAL A 307 -3.75 2.75 12.62
C VAL A 307 -4.30 2.83 11.19
N LEU A 308 -3.55 2.28 10.22
CA LEU A 308 -3.96 2.28 8.82
C LEU A 308 -5.20 1.38 8.61
N LEU A 309 -5.15 0.15 9.06
CA LEU A 309 -6.23 -0.81 8.83
C LEU A 309 -7.48 -0.51 9.67
N ASN A 310 -7.34 0.15 10.83
CA ASN A 310 -8.45 0.58 11.69
C ASN A 310 -9.35 1.65 11.04
N GLN A 311 -8.91 2.27 9.94
CA GLN A 311 -9.71 3.22 9.18
C GLN A 311 -10.62 2.55 8.15
N VAL A 312 -10.49 1.25 7.94
CA VAL A 312 -11.22 0.50 6.91
C VAL A 312 -12.29 -0.35 7.59
N GLN A 313 -13.55 0.01 7.32
CA GLN A 313 -14.68 -0.74 7.89
C GLN A 313 -14.71 -2.18 7.36
N GLY A 314 -14.95 -3.15 8.24
CA GLY A 314 -15.01 -4.57 7.91
C GLY A 314 -13.66 -5.29 7.98
N LEU A 315 -12.58 -4.59 8.32
CA LEU A 315 -11.25 -5.19 8.53
C LEU A 315 -10.88 -5.41 10.00
N GLU A 316 -11.80 -5.28 10.94
CA GLU A 316 -11.50 -5.27 12.39
C GLU A 316 -10.68 -6.50 12.80
N GLU A 317 -11.10 -7.73 12.42
CA GLU A 317 -10.38 -8.96 12.74
C GLU A 317 -9.07 -9.10 11.95
N VAL A 318 -9.08 -8.74 10.66
CA VAL A 318 -7.86 -8.76 9.83
C VAL A 318 -6.83 -7.78 10.36
N ASN A 319 -7.26 -6.60 10.85
CA ASN A 319 -6.40 -5.62 11.49
C ASN A 319 -5.77 -6.17 12.78
N GLU A 320 -6.59 -6.76 13.64
CA GLU A 320 -6.10 -7.39 14.88
C GLU A 320 -5.03 -8.44 14.57
N TYR A 321 -5.35 -9.39 13.66
CA TYR A 321 -4.41 -10.45 13.29
C TYR A 321 -3.12 -9.89 12.69
N ALA A 322 -3.22 -8.88 11.83
CA ALA A 322 -2.08 -8.27 11.16
C ALA A 322 -1.22 -7.41 12.09
N ALA A 323 -1.84 -6.58 12.94
CA ALA A 323 -1.10 -5.60 13.74
C ALA A 323 -0.49 -6.18 15.02
N MET A 324 -1.03 -7.30 15.55
CA MET A 324 -0.61 -7.87 16.82
C MET A 324 0.44 -8.99 16.68
N HIS A 325 1.01 -9.21 15.48
CA HIS A 325 1.94 -10.31 15.22
C HIS A 325 3.26 -10.23 16.00
N HIS A 326 3.59 -9.10 16.59
CA HIS A 326 4.74 -8.92 17.49
C HIS A 326 4.35 -8.78 18.96
N GLU A 327 3.07 -8.96 19.31
CA GLU A 327 2.68 -9.14 20.69
C GLU A 327 3.14 -10.52 21.21
N ARG A 328 3.27 -10.64 22.53
CA ARG A 328 3.70 -11.87 23.21
C ARG A 328 2.76 -12.20 24.35
N LEU A 329 2.56 -13.48 24.64
CA LEU A 329 1.61 -13.91 25.66
C LEU A 329 1.99 -13.42 27.07
N ASP A 330 3.31 -13.23 27.34
CA ASP A 330 3.86 -12.69 28.57
C ASP A 330 3.73 -11.14 28.71
N GLY A 331 3.16 -10.44 27.72
CA GLY A 331 3.05 -8.98 27.68
C GLY A 331 4.36 -8.24 27.35
N SER A 332 5.45 -8.95 27.03
CA SER A 332 6.73 -8.32 26.64
C SER A 332 6.75 -7.86 25.19
N GLY A 333 5.69 -8.12 24.43
CA GLY A 333 5.53 -7.76 23.03
C GLY A 333 5.35 -6.24 22.77
N TYR A 334 4.95 -5.90 21.58
CA TYR A 334 4.63 -4.53 21.15
C TYR A 334 3.62 -4.56 19.99
N PRO A 335 2.85 -3.49 19.75
CA PRO A 335 3.00 -2.14 20.29
C PRO A 335 2.18 -1.87 21.57
N PHE A 336 1.17 -2.72 21.91
CA PHE A 336 0.21 -2.44 22.98
C PHE A 336 0.53 -3.18 24.27
N LYS A 337 1.48 -4.12 24.26
CA LYS A 337 1.85 -4.97 25.40
C LYS A 337 0.70 -5.84 25.91
N LEU A 338 -0.08 -6.39 24.96
CA LEU A 338 -1.18 -7.29 25.25
C LEU A 338 -0.67 -8.62 25.79
N THR A 339 -1.44 -9.20 26.71
CA THR A 339 -1.18 -10.54 27.27
C THR A 339 -1.93 -11.62 26.49
N GLY A 340 -1.59 -12.87 26.72
CA GLY A 340 -2.25 -14.02 26.07
C GLY A 340 -3.76 -14.08 26.24
N LYS A 341 -4.33 -13.46 27.29
CA LYS A 341 -5.78 -13.39 27.53
C LYS A 341 -6.47 -12.40 26.58
N GLU A 342 -5.73 -11.42 26.09
CA GLU A 342 -6.24 -10.35 25.23
C GLU A 342 -6.01 -10.64 23.75
N LEU A 343 -5.11 -11.56 23.42
CA LEU A 343 -4.77 -11.94 22.04
C LEU A 343 -5.70 -13.03 21.52
N SER A 344 -6.37 -12.75 20.40
CA SER A 344 -7.18 -13.75 19.71
C SER A 344 -6.35 -14.91 19.17
N LEU A 345 -7.00 -16.02 18.84
CA LEU A 345 -6.33 -17.15 18.19
C LEU A 345 -5.66 -16.74 16.87
N GLY A 346 -6.31 -15.90 16.07
CA GLY A 346 -5.75 -15.43 14.80
C GLY A 346 -4.46 -14.60 14.98
N ALA A 347 -4.41 -13.70 15.97
CA ALA A 347 -3.20 -12.94 16.29
C ALA A 347 -2.05 -13.86 16.77
N ARG A 348 -2.36 -14.88 17.59
CA ARG A 348 -1.36 -15.87 18.04
C ARG A 348 -0.85 -16.77 16.90
N ILE A 349 -1.73 -17.16 15.95
CA ILE A 349 -1.33 -17.88 14.74
C ILE A 349 -0.39 -17.02 13.91
N MET A 350 -0.70 -15.73 13.72
CA MET A 350 0.14 -14.80 12.97
C MET A 350 1.54 -14.65 13.57
N ALA A 351 1.65 -14.53 14.90
CA ALA A 351 2.94 -14.43 15.58
C ALA A 351 3.81 -15.68 15.33
N VAL A 352 3.24 -16.88 15.44
CA VAL A 352 3.97 -18.14 15.20
C VAL A 352 4.34 -18.27 13.70
N ALA A 353 3.44 -17.90 12.79
CA ALA A 353 3.67 -17.98 11.34
C ALA A 353 4.78 -17.02 10.87
N ASP A 354 4.80 -15.80 11.40
CA ASP A 354 5.85 -14.81 11.09
C ASP A 354 7.22 -15.30 11.58
N ILE A 355 7.34 -15.71 12.86
CA ILE A 355 8.59 -16.22 13.42
C ILE A 355 9.06 -17.44 12.63
N PHE A 356 8.19 -18.43 12.38
CA PHE A 356 8.55 -19.64 11.61
C PHE A 356 9.05 -19.28 10.22
N THR A 357 8.37 -18.37 9.50
CA THR A 357 8.78 -17.94 8.18
C THR A 357 10.12 -17.21 8.23
N ALA A 358 10.30 -16.29 9.19
CA ALA A 358 11.51 -15.50 9.33
C ALA A 358 12.76 -16.35 9.63
N VAL A 359 12.64 -17.44 10.44
CA VAL A 359 13.79 -18.29 10.77
C VAL A 359 14.10 -19.33 9.68
N THR A 360 13.09 -19.73 8.89
CA THR A 360 13.23 -20.75 7.83
C THR A 360 13.59 -20.19 6.46
N GLU A 361 13.42 -18.88 6.22
CA GLU A 361 13.75 -18.29 4.93
C GLU A 361 15.23 -17.94 4.79
N ASN A 362 15.73 -18.05 3.55
CA ASN A 362 17.04 -17.54 3.21
C ASN A 362 17.00 -16.00 3.09
N ARG A 363 17.88 -15.32 3.81
CA ARG A 363 18.16 -13.89 3.69
C ARG A 363 19.52 -13.66 3.08
N PRO A 364 19.82 -12.51 2.45
CA PRO A 364 21.11 -12.29 1.78
C PRO A 364 22.33 -12.55 2.65
N TYR A 365 22.23 -12.30 3.94
CA TYR A 365 23.30 -12.45 4.93
C TYR A 365 23.14 -13.69 5.83
N ARG A 366 22.09 -14.50 5.66
CA ARG A 366 21.82 -15.67 6.50
C ARG A 366 21.04 -16.74 5.73
N LYS A 367 21.54 -17.97 5.74
CA LYS A 367 20.75 -19.13 5.29
C LYS A 367 19.60 -19.42 6.29
N GLY A 368 18.48 -19.91 5.79
CA GLY A 368 17.40 -20.43 6.63
C GLY A 368 17.89 -21.54 7.54
N MET A 369 17.37 -21.59 8.76
CA MET A 369 17.76 -22.56 9.76
C MET A 369 17.25 -23.97 9.42
N GLN A 370 17.97 -25.00 9.86
CA GLN A 370 17.57 -26.38 9.74
C GLN A 370 16.39 -26.70 10.67
N LYS A 371 15.61 -27.73 10.34
CA LYS A 371 14.41 -28.12 11.06
C LYS A 371 14.59 -28.19 12.58
N ASP A 372 15.65 -28.87 13.05
CA ASP A 372 15.86 -29.07 14.49
C ASP A 372 16.15 -27.76 15.23
N GLN A 373 16.89 -26.84 14.60
CA GLN A 373 17.15 -25.51 15.14
C GLN A 373 15.85 -24.68 15.22
N VAL A 374 15.01 -24.74 14.19
CA VAL A 374 13.70 -24.07 14.15
C VAL A 374 12.81 -24.60 15.29
N ILE A 375 12.71 -25.92 15.43
CA ILE A 375 11.91 -26.55 16.49
C ILE A 375 12.42 -26.14 17.87
N MET A 376 13.74 -26.11 18.08
CA MET A 376 14.33 -25.70 19.35
C MET A 376 13.97 -24.24 19.69
N ILE A 377 14.08 -23.32 18.72
CA ILE A 377 13.73 -21.90 18.93
C ILE A 377 12.25 -21.76 19.31
N LEU A 378 11.35 -22.39 18.54
CA LEU A 378 9.91 -22.28 18.79
C LEU A 378 9.52 -22.89 20.15
N LYS A 379 10.09 -24.02 20.52
CA LYS A 379 9.86 -24.64 21.84
C LYS A 379 10.35 -23.75 22.98
N ASN A 380 11.54 -23.15 22.86
CA ASN A 380 12.06 -22.26 23.90
C ASN A 380 11.18 -21.01 24.04
N MET A 381 10.73 -20.42 22.94
CA MET A 381 9.80 -19.29 23.00
C MET A 381 8.44 -19.64 23.59
N ALA A 382 7.96 -20.87 23.37
CA ALA A 382 6.72 -21.36 23.98
C ALA A 382 6.88 -21.62 25.48
N LEU A 383 8.02 -22.19 25.90
CA LEU A 383 8.37 -22.39 27.31
C LEU A 383 8.51 -21.07 28.09
N ASP A 384 9.04 -20.04 27.42
CA ASP A 384 9.14 -18.68 27.94
C ASP A 384 7.79 -17.91 27.91
N GLU A 385 6.68 -18.57 27.59
CA GLU A 385 5.35 -17.97 27.45
C GLU A 385 5.30 -16.77 26.45
N LYS A 386 6.21 -16.74 25.46
CA LYS A 386 6.24 -15.68 24.44
C LYS A 386 5.28 -15.95 23.30
N ILE A 387 5.09 -17.22 22.92
CA ILE A 387 4.18 -17.66 21.86
C ILE A 387 3.35 -18.85 22.32
N ASP A 388 2.25 -19.13 21.62
CA ASP A 388 1.30 -20.17 21.99
C ASP A 388 1.86 -21.57 21.81
N ALA A 389 1.97 -22.31 22.92
CA ALA A 389 2.53 -23.66 22.95
C ALA A 389 1.70 -24.66 22.13
N GLY A 390 0.36 -24.54 22.13
CA GLY A 390 -0.53 -25.42 21.36
C GLY A 390 -0.37 -25.20 19.85
N ILE A 391 -0.20 -23.96 19.42
CA ILE A 391 0.07 -23.63 18.00
C ILE A 391 1.45 -24.14 17.58
N VAL A 392 2.46 -23.99 18.44
CA VAL A 392 3.82 -24.51 18.20
C VAL A 392 3.81 -26.03 18.09
N GLU A 393 3.11 -26.75 18.98
CA GLU A 393 3.00 -28.21 18.92
C GLU A 393 2.30 -28.68 17.63
N ASN A 394 1.22 -27.99 17.23
CA ASN A 394 0.54 -28.24 15.96
C ASN A 394 1.48 -28.03 14.76
N LEU A 395 2.27 -26.94 14.75
CA LEU A 395 3.27 -26.69 13.71
C LEU A 395 4.32 -27.80 13.65
N ILE A 396 4.83 -28.24 14.79
CA ILE A 396 5.87 -29.30 14.86
C ILE A 396 5.32 -30.62 14.33
N THR A 397 4.11 -30.98 14.74
CA THR A 397 3.43 -32.19 14.29
C THR A 397 3.22 -32.19 12.77
N ASN A 398 2.86 -31.05 12.20
CA ASN A 398 2.55 -30.89 10.79
C ASN A 398 3.70 -30.20 10.01
N TYR A 399 4.93 -30.23 10.53
CA TYR A 399 6.07 -29.45 10.03
C TYR A 399 6.29 -29.57 8.52
N LEU A 400 6.26 -30.79 7.99
CA LEU A 400 6.55 -31.03 6.57
C LEU A 400 5.50 -30.39 5.66
N ASP A 401 4.22 -30.55 5.98
CA ASP A 401 3.11 -29.98 5.23
C ASP A 401 3.16 -28.44 5.25
N ILE A 402 3.31 -27.85 6.44
CA ILE A 402 3.39 -26.40 6.62
C ILE A 402 4.61 -25.81 5.90
N ASN A 403 5.77 -26.48 6.00
CA ASN A 403 6.99 -25.99 5.32
C ASN A 403 6.90 -26.12 3.80
N ILE A 404 6.25 -27.16 3.26
CA ILE A 404 6.02 -27.31 1.82
C ILE A 404 5.15 -26.17 1.27
N VAL A 405 4.05 -25.82 1.95
CA VAL A 405 3.20 -24.70 1.47
C VAL A 405 3.95 -23.37 1.54
N ARG A 406 4.78 -23.13 2.56
CA ARG A 406 5.67 -21.96 2.64
C ARG A 406 6.62 -21.90 1.45
N ILE A 407 7.38 -22.98 1.21
CA ILE A 407 8.38 -23.06 0.11
C ILE A 407 7.71 -22.81 -1.23
N ASN A 408 6.56 -23.43 -1.49
CA ASN A 408 5.83 -23.29 -2.75
C ASN A 408 5.33 -21.84 -2.95
N ALA A 409 4.79 -21.21 -1.90
CA ALA A 409 4.35 -19.82 -1.96
C ALA A 409 5.53 -18.88 -2.24
N GLN A 410 6.64 -19.02 -1.53
CA GLN A 410 7.84 -18.21 -1.70
C GLN A 410 8.51 -18.44 -3.06
N LYS A 411 8.54 -19.68 -3.58
CA LYS A 411 9.06 -19.98 -4.92
C LYS A 411 8.24 -19.25 -6.00
N LYS A 412 6.90 -19.33 -5.92
CA LYS A 412 6.00 -18.62 -6.85
C LYS A 412 6.21 -17.10 -6.78
N ALA A 413 6.36 -16.55 -5.58
CA ALA A 413 6.62 -15.12 -5.37
C ALA A 413 7.97 -14.71 -5.98
N ARG A 414 9.02 -15.50 -5.77
CA ARG A 414 10.36 -15.24 -6.30
C ARG A 414 10.38 -15.26 -7.84
N THR A 415 9.72 -16.24 -8.48
CA THR A 415 9.61 -16.28 -9.95
C THR A 415 8.97 -14.99 -10.46
N ARG A 416 7.82 -14.58 -9.86
CA ARG A 416 7.15 -13.33 -10.23
C ARG A 416 8.04 -12.09 -10.03
N TYR A 417 8.80 -12.04 -8.93
CA TYR A 417 9.74 -10.95 -8.67
C TYR A 417 10.84 -10.87 -9.72
N VAL A 418 11.45 -12.01 -10.07
CA VAL A 418 12.50 -12.06 -11.11
C VAL A 418 11.95 -11.65 -12.47
N ASP A 419 10.75 -12.12 -12.84
CA ASP A 419 10.13 -11.77 -14.11
C ASP A 419 9.74 -10.29 -14.14
N PHE A 420 9.26 -9.74 -13.02
CA PHE A 420 9.01 -8.31 -12.88
C PHE A 420 10.31 -7.50 -13.03
N ALA A 421 11.40 -7.90 -12.36
CA ALA A 421 12.69 -7.22 -12.44
C ALA A 421 13.24 -7.19 -13.88
N LYS A 422 13.07 -8.25 -14.67
CA LYS A 422 13.45 -8.28 -16.11
C LYS A 422 12.68 -7.25 -16.95
N LEU A 423 11.45 -6.91 -16.56
CA LEU A 423 10.65 -5.92 -17.28
C LEU A 423 11.07 -4.47 -16.95
N LEU A 424 11.92 -4.27 -15.95
CA LEU A 424 12.44 -2.97 -15.55
C LEU A 424 13.73 -2.57 -16.26
N VAL A 425 14.42 -3.55 -16.84
CA VAL A 425 15.62 -3.38 -17.67
C VAL A 425 15.20 -3.18 -19.13
#